data_ee0dce0ee861e6e78c05bf4d379d930f
#
_entry.id   ee0dce0ee861e6e78c05bf4d379d930f
#
_cell.length_a   1.000
_cell.length_b   1.000
_cell.length_c   1.000
_cell.angle_alpha   90.00
_cell.angle_beta   90.00
_cell.angle_gamma   90.00
#
_symmetry.space_group_name_H-M   'P 1'
#
loop_
_entity.id
_entity.type
_entity.pdbx_description
1 polymer ?
#
loop_
_entity_poly.entity_id
_entity_poly.type
_entity_poly.pdbx_seq_one_letter_code
_entity_poly.pdbx_strand_id
1 'polypeptide(L)'
;MKLTAMDDVFDCLSAYVASSALGTAIELGLFWLLAEQPLDAPGVAQALNIPINRCQYWLQLLHSMGLIEQASAGYAPSSVARTAILDTYSQESWAFLARDEREQFPSVCDLALHIREPGPIRAAQGLTTQSYVKRMIESPDRAGRFTRMLYELHQPLAAQLTELLDMTGVHRLMDLGGGSGVVSLALLRQYPHLTSVVVDIENVCMAGRKIASEHAAAARITYHAADFFHEELPGEYDMVLQCDVGVYSEALFRKLWAALNQGGRLVIVDHFAPAENVASPARLYWTFLDSLVDPDFGGITAAQIQSQLTQAGFHLLSEDTLPGGRLVIQARK
;
A
#
# COMPACT_ATOMS: atom_id res chain seq x y z
N MET A 1 -17.51 -9.14 -5.90
CA MET A 1 -18.49 -10.26 -5.82
C MET A 1 -19.76 -9.82 -6.56
N LYS A 2 -20.32 -10.66 -7.44
CA LYS A 2 -21.57 -10.36 -8.15
C LYS A 2 -22.64 -11.28 -7.56
N LEU A 3 -23.67 -10.69 -6.94
CA LEU A 3 -24.76 -11.43 -6.30
C LEU A 3 -25.74 -11.91 -7.37
N THR A 4 -26.18 -13.15 -7.31
CA THR A 4 -27.06 -13.78 -8.30
C THR A 4 -28.29 -14.46 -7.68
N ALA A 5 -28.24 -14.78 -6.39
CA ALA A 5 -29.30 -15.46 -5.65
C ALA A 5 -29.50 -14.84 -4.26
N MET A 6 -30.60 -15.21 -3.60
CA MET A 6 -30.92 -14.75 -2.25
C MET A 6 -29.84 -15.18 -1.23
N ASP A 7 -29.33 -16.39 -1.38
CA ASP A 7 -28.29 -16.92 -0.50
C ASP A 7 -27.00 -16.09 -0.59
N ASP A 8 -26.62 -15.62 -1.81
CA ASP A 8 -25.49 -14.71 -2.00
C ASP A 8 -25.65 -13.39 -1.19
N VAL A 9 -26.89 -12.91 -1.04
CA VAL A 9 -27.19 -11.70 -0.25
C VAL A 9 -26.96 -11.96 1.24
N PHE A 10 -27.41 -13.10 1.77
CA PHE A 10 -27.17 -13.49 3.16
C PHE A 10 -25.67 -13.70 3.43
N ASP A 11 -24.99 -14.38 2.51
CA ASP A 11 -23.53 -14.58 2.61
C ASP A 11 -22.78 -13.23 2.61
N CYS A 12 -23.22 -12.28 1.78
CA CYS A 12 -22.64 -10.95 1.75
C CYS A 12 -22.91 -10.18 3.06
N LEU A 13 -24.11 -10.27 3.63
CA LEU A 13 -24.45 -9.63 4.90
C LEU A 13 -23.66 -10.21 6.09
N SER A 14 -23.26 -11.46 6.02
CA SER A 14 -22.47 -12.14 7.05
C SER A 14 -20.96 -12.21 6.76
N ALA A 15 -20.50 -11.67 5.62
CA ALA A 15 -19.10 -11.72 5.17
C ALA A 15 -18.09 -11.12 6.18
N TYR A 16 -18.54 -10.20 7.05
CA TYR A 16 -17.72 -9.65 8.12
C TYR A 16 -17.21 -10.70 9.11
N VAL A 17 -17.96 -11.81 9.32
CA VAL A 17 -17.54 -12.94 10.18
C VAL A 17 -16.35 -13.66 9.54
N ALA A 18 -16.44 -13.97 8.25
CA ALA A 18 -15.37 -14.61 7.50
C ALA A 18 -14.11 -13.72 7.43
N SER A 19 -14.29 -12.42 7.15
CA SER A 19 -13.21 -11.44 7.14
C SER A 19 -12.53 -11.35 8.51
N SER A 20 -13.31 -11.30 9.61
CA SER A 20 -12.76 -11.26 10.96
C SER A 20 -12.04 -12.56 11.34
N ALA A 21 -12.54 -13.72 10.91
CA ALA A 21 -11.89 -15.00 11.14
C ALA A 21 -10.53 -15.10 10.45
N LEU A 22 -10.44 -14.65 9.18
CA LEU A 22 -9.18 -14.57 8.44
C LEU A 22 -8.21 -13.58 9.07
N GLY A 23 -8.64 -12.35 9.36
CA GLY A 23 -7.82 -11.34 10.01
C GLY A 23 -7.26 -11.82 11.34
N THR A 24 -8.08 -12.51 12.16
CA THR A 24 -7.64 -13.14 13.41
C THR A 24 -6.59 -14.23 13.17
N ALA A 25 -6.76 -15.07 12.13
CA ALA A 25 -5.79 -16.12 11.79
C ALA A 25 -4.43 -15.54 11.40
N ILE A 26 -4.44 -14.43 10.67
CA ILE A 26 -3.24 -13.69 10.29
C ILE A 26 -2.59 -13.03 11.51
N GLU A 27 -3.35 -12.28 12.31
CA GLU A 27 -2.83 -11.55 13.47
C GLU A 27 -2.25 -12.46 14.56
N LEU A 28 -2.87 -13.63 14.79
CA LEU A 28 -2.39 -14.62 15.76
C LEU A 28 -1.31 -15.55 15.19
N GLY A 29 -0.98 -15.45 13.89
CA GLY A 29 0.05 -16.25 13.26
C GLY A 29 -0.33 -17.72 13.04
N LEU A 30 -1.64 -18.04 12.92
CA LEU A 30 -2.12 -19.40 12.75
C LEU A 30 -1.49 -20.14 11.57
N PHE A 31 -1.37 -19.45 10.42
CA PHE A 31 -0.83 -20.07 9.21
C PHE A 31 0.65 -20.46 9.36
N TRP A 32 1.45 -19.63 10.02
CA TRP A 32 2.86 -19.91 10.32
C TRP A 32 2.99 -21.04 11.33
N LEU A 33 2.17 -21.02 12.41
CA LEU A 33 2.12 -22.12 13.39
C LEU A 33 1.81 -23.47 12.72
N LEU A 34 0.78 -23.51 11.86
CA LEU A 34 0.38 -24.73 11.16
C LEU A 34 1.35 -25.13 10.05
N ALA A 35 2.15 -24.20 9.53
CA ALA A 35 3.19 -24.49 8.54
C ALA A 35 4.40 -25.20 9.16
N GLU A 36 4.72 -24.93 10.43
CA GLU A 36 5.78 -25.64 11.18
C GLU A 36 5.40 -27.09 11.42
N GLN A 37 4.16 -27.34 11.86
CA GLN A 37 3.62 -28.67 12.02
C GLN A 37 2.08 -28.66 12.00
N PRO A 38 1.43 -29.68 11.42
CA PRO A 38 -0.02 -29.83 11.54
C PRO A 38 -0.43 -30.02 12.98
N LEU A 39 -1.49 -29.32 13.40
CA LEU A 39 -2.04 -29.39 14.75
C LEU A 39 -3.55 -29.62 14.73
N ASP A 40 -4.05 -30.41 15.68
CA ASP A 40 -5.47 -30.53 15.92
C ASP A 40 -6.02 -29.32 16.70
N ALA A 41 -7.34 -29.25 16.89
CA ALA A 41 -7.96 -28.13 17.56
C ALA A 41 -7.48 -27.93 19.02
N PRO A 42 -7.28 -29.00 19.82
CA PRO A 42 -6.64 -28.87 21.14
C PRO A 42 -5.22 -28.28 21.08
N GLY A 43 -4.39 -28.74 20.15
CA GLY A 43 -3.02 -28.25 19.95
C GLY A 43 -2.99 -26.76 19.58
N VAL A 44 -3.83 -26.34 18.63
CA VAL A 44 -3.98 -24.91 18.27
C VAL A 44 -4.51 -24.10 19.45
N ALA A 45 -5.54 -24.59 20.15
CA ALA A 45 -6.12 -23.91 21.31
C ALA A 45 -5.09 -23.66 22.41
N GLN A 46 -4.23 -24.63 22.66
CA GLN A 46 -3.13 -24.52 23.62
C GLN A 46 -2.06 -23.52 23.14
N ALA A 47 -1.62 -23.65 21.89
CA ALA A 47 -0.54 -22.82 21.35
C ALA A 47 -0.92 -21.33 21.29
N LEU A 48 -2.18 -21.03 20.92
CA LEU A 48 -2.68 -19.66 20.76
C LEU A 48 -3.45 -19.14 21.99
N ASN A 49 -3.55 -19.93 23.07
CA ASN A 49 -4.30 -19.60 24.28
C ASN A 49 -5.76 -19.22 24.00
N ILE A 50 -6.44 -20.05 23.20
CA ILE A 50 -7.85 -19.85 22.80
C ILE A 50 -8.73 -20.88 23.49
N PRO A 51 -9.93 -20.55 24.02
CA PRO A 51 -10.88 -21.54 24.50
C PRO A 51 -11.20 -22.60 23.44
N ILE A 52 -11.14 -23.88 23.80
CA ILE A 52 -11.21 -24.99 22.85
C ILE A 52 -12.47 -24.98 21.96
N ASN A 53 -13.64 -24.64 22.53
CA ASN A 53 -14.88 -24.57 21.76
C ASN A 53 -14.84 -23.49 20.67
N ARG A 54 -14.25 -22.32 20.94
CA ARG A 54 -14.07 -21.24 19.95
C ARG A 54 -13.07 -21.65 18.89
N CYS A 55 -11.97 -22.26 19.31
CA CYS A 55 -10.93 -22.74 18.39
C CYS A 55 -11.50 -23.75 17.40
N GLN A 56 -12.29 -24.73 17.87
CA GLN A 56 -12.91 -25.73 16.99
C GLN A 56 -13.76 -25.12 15.89
N TYR A 57 -14.68 -24.21 16.22
CA TYR A 57 -15.56 -23.57 15.25
C TYR A 57 -14.80 -22.62 14.33
N TRP A 58 -13.79 -21.91 14.86
CA TRP A 58 -12.95 -21.04 14.06
C TRP A 58 -12.15 -21.83 13.00
N LEU A 59 -11.52 -22.94 13.38
CA LEU A 59 -10.82 -23.83 12.44
C LEU A 59 -11.76 -24.43 11.37
N GLN A 60 -12.97 -24.85 11.79
CA GLN A 60 -13.98 -25.33 10.84
C GLN A 60 -14.37 -24.24 9.83
N LEU A 61 -14.55 -23.01 10.27
CA LEU A 61 -14.85 -21.89 9.38
C LEU A 61 -13.70 -21.63 8.41
N LEU A 62 -12.45 -21.56 8.88
CA LEU A 62 -11.28 -21.37 8.01
C LEU A 62 -11.11 -22.55 7.03
N HIS A 63 -11.43 -23.76 7.46
CA HIS A 63 -11.43 -24.93 6.59
C HIS A 63 -12.52 -24.83 5.51
N SER A 64 -13.73 -24.42 5.87
CA SER A 64 -14.81 -24.20 4.89
C SER A 64 -14.50 -23.11 3.87
N MET A 65 -13.67 -22.13 4.25
CA MET A 65 -13.14 -21.09 3.36
C MET A 65 -11.98 -21.59 2.45
N GLY A 66 -11.52 -22.82 2.63
CA GLY A 66 -10.39 -23.38 1.86
C GLY A 66 -9.01 -22.81 2.27
N LEU A 67 -8.89 -22.21 3.45
CA LEU A 67 -7.64 -21.60 3.93
C LEU A 67 -6.75 -22.60 4.69
N ILE A 68 -7.36 -23.60 5.32
CA ILE A 68 -6.67 -24.72 5.95
C ILE A 68 -7.29 -26.02 5.49
N GLU A 69 -6.52 -27.09 5.54
CA GLU A 69 -6.95 -28.44 5.11
C GLU A 69 -6.64 -29.48 6.17
N GLN A 70 -7.36 -30.61 6.09
CA GLN A 70 -7.11 -31.74 6.99
C GLN A 70 -5.81 -32.46 6.59
N ALA A 71 -4.95 -32.68 7.57
CA ALA A 71 -3.74 -33.47 7.48
C ALA A 71 -3.80 -34.64 8.47
N SER A 72 -2.85 -35.57 8.40
CA SER A 72 -2.83 -36.76 9.25
C SER A 72 -2.82 -36.48 10.75
N ALA A 73 -2.24 -35.36 11.17
CA ALA A 73 -2.09 -34.95 12.58
C ALA A 73 -2.96 -33.72 12.97
N GLY A 74 -3.91 -33.32 12.12
CA GLY A 74 -4.77 -32.16 12.37
C GLY A 74 -4.92 -31.27 11.16
N TYR A 75 -4.86 -29.95 11.33
CA TYR A 75 -4.96 -28.97 10.27
C TYR A 75 -3.58 -28.52 9.78
N ALA A 76 -3.47 -28.20 8.50
CA ALA A 76 -2.32 -27.57 7.86
C ALA A 76 -2.79 -26.41 6.96
N PRO A 77 -1.93 -25.44 6.59
CA PRO A 77 -2.27 -24.43 5.60
C PRO A 77 -2.54 -25.08 4.24
N SER A 78 -3.63 -24.69 3.59
CA SER A 78 -3.94 -25.13 2.22
C SER A 78 -2.91 -24.60 1.21
N SER A 79 -2.93 -25.11 -0.02
CA SER A 79 -2.09 -24.59 -1.10
C SER A 79 -2.34 -23.10 -1.35
N VAL A 80 -3.60 -22.65 -1.27
CA VAL A 80 -3.95 -21.23 -1.42
C VAL A 80 -3.35 -20.40 -0.29
N ALA A 81 -3.46 -20.83 0.97
CA ALA A 81 -2.87 -20.10 2.09
C ALA A 81 -1.34 -20.06 2.02
N ARG A 82 -0.70 -21.13 1.52
CA ARG A 82 0.75 -21.13 1.29
C ARG A 82 1.14 -20.08 0.26
N THR A 83 0.59 -20.14 -0.94
CA THR A 83 0.99 -19.27 -2.04
C THR A 83 0.55 -17.81 -1.85
N ALA A 84 -0.62 -17.57 -1.25
CA ALA A 84 -1.16 -16.22 -1.09
C ALA A 84 -0.77 -15.52 0.22
N ILE A 85 -0.38 -16.27 1.26
CA ILE A 85 -0.04 -15.70 2.57
C ILE A 85 1.41 -16.00 2.93
N LEU A 86 1.78 -17.29 3.04
CA LEU A 86 3.09 -17.66 3.58
C LEU A 86 4.25 -17.31 2.65
N ASP A 87 4.05 -17.42 1.33
CA ASP A 87 5.09 -17.18 0.32
C ASP A 87 5.14 -15.72 -0.17
N THR A 88 4.30 -14.83 0.37
CA THR A 88 4.20 -13.44 -0.11
C THR A 88 4.93 -12.45 0.80
N TYR A 89 4.41 -12.24 2.01
CA TYR A 89 4.93 -11.25 2.94
C TYR A 89 5.28 -11.89 4.28
N SER A 90 6.11 -11.20 5.06
CA SER A 90 6.42 -11.61 6.44
C SER A 90 5.16 -11.64 7.31
N GLN A 91 5.19 -12.46 8.36
CA GLN A 91 4.12 -12.52 9.35
C GLN A 91 3.83 -11.14 9.96
N GLU A 92 4.86 -10.34 10.21
CA GLU A 92 4.72 -9.00 10.78
C GLU A 92 3.98 -8.06 9.83
N SER A 93 4.31 -8.08 8.53
CA SER A 93 3.64 -7.28 7.50
C SER A 93 2.18 -7.70 7.33
N TRP A 94 1.91 -9.00 7.28
CA TRP A 94 0.55 -9.51 7.25
C TRP A 94 -0.27 -9.14 8.49
N ALA A 95 0.30 -9.27 9.68
CA ALA A 95 -0.37 -8.89 10.94
C ALA A 95 -0.62 -7.38 11.01
N PHE A 96 0.26 -6.56 10.44
CA PHE A 96 0.04 -5.12 10.33
C PHE A 96 -1.11 -4.82 9.38
N LEU A 97 -1.14 -5.42 8.17
CA LEU A 97 -2.23 -5.28 7.19
C LEU A 97 -3.58 -5.66 7.78
N ALA A 98 -3.68 -6.83 8.41
CA ALA A 98 -4.94 -7.30 9.00
C ALA A 98 -5.44 -6.36 10.10
N ARG A 99 -4.54 -5.74 10.84
CA ARG A 99 -4.86 -4.76 11.90
C ARG A 99 -5.31 -3.42 11.30
N ASP A 100 -4.62 -2.94 10.27
CA ASP A 100 -4.95 -1.68 9.58
C ASP A 100 -6.33 -1.76 8.90
N GLU A 101 -6.63 -2.87 8.22
CA GLU A 101 -7.95 -3.16 7.66
C GLU A 101 -9.04 -3.19 8.74
N ARG A 102 -8.78 -3.83 9.88
CA ARG A 102 -9.72 -3.85 11.01
C ARG A 102 -9.97 -2.46 11.60
N GLU A 103 -8.98 -1.55 11.57
CA GLU A 103 -9.14 -0.17 12.02
C GLU A 103 -10.13 0.63 11.15
N GLN A 104 -10.41 0.19 9.92
CA GLN A 104 -11.43 0.79 9.05
C GLN A 104 -12.85 0.34 9.41
N PHE A 105 -13.01 -0.81 10.08
CA PHE A 105 -14.31 -1.43 10.35
C PHE A 105 -15.33 -0.52 11.05
N PRO A 106 -14.97 0.27 12.08
CA PRO A 106 -15.90 1.19 12.72
C PRO A 106 -16.52 2.19 11.75
N SER A 107 -15.79 2.59 10.70
CA SER A 107 -16.28 3.56 9.71
C SER A 107 -17.44 3.02 8.87
N VAL A 108 -17.57 1.71 8.74
CA VAL A 108 -18.60 1.07 7.91
C VAL A 108 -19.67 0.34 8.73
N CYS A 109 -19.44 0.06 10.02
CA CYS A 109 -20.41 -0.67 10.86
C CYS A 109 -21.78 0.02 10.93
N ASP A 110 -21.80 1.33 11.13
CA ASP A 110 -23.00 2.14 11.31
C ASP A 110 -23.29 3.02 10.07
N LEU A 111 -22.82 2.56 8.90
CA LEU A 111 -22.90 3.31 7.65
C LEU A 111 -24.32 3.81 7.33
N ALA A 112 -25.33 3.00 7.59
CA ALA A 112 -26.75 3.36 7.36
C ALA A 112 -27.19 4.62 8.14
N LEU A 113 -26.58 4.88 9.28
CA LEU A 113 -26.86 6.07 10.10
C LEU A 113 -26.13 7.31 9.58
N HIS A 114 -24.96 7.14 9.01
CA HIS A 114 -24.02 8.23 8.72
C HIS A 114 -23.80 8.52 7.22
N ILE A 115 -24.28 7.67 6.32
CA ILE A 115 -24.04 7.84 4.86
C ILE A 115 -24.63 9.15 4.29
N ARG A 116 -25.54 9.78 5.02
CA ARG A 116 -26.16 11.06 4.62
C ARG A 116 -25.47 12.29 5.22
N GLU A 117 -24.50 12.08 6.08
CA GLU A 117 -23.75 13.17 6.69
C GLU A 117 -22.87 13.87 5.65
N PRO A 118 -22.82 15.20 5.62
CA PRO A 118 -22.04 15.93 4.62
C PRO A 118 -20.54 15.96 4.90
N GLY A 119 -20.10 15.47 6.05
CA GLY A 119 -18.70 15.44 6.48
C GLY A 119 -18.11 14.04 6.54
N PRO A 120 -16.83 13.90 6.95
CA PRO A 120 -16.20 12.61 7.13
C PRO A 120 -16.98 11.73 8.12
N ILE A 121 -17.30 10.50 7.72
CA ILE A 121 -18.14 9.58 8.53
C ILE A 121 -17.51 9.31 9.90
N ARG A 122 -16.20 9.16 9.98
CA ARG A 122 -15.50 8.96 11.26
C ARG A 122 -15.73 10.11 12.23
N ALA A 123 -15.77 11.35 11.73
CA ALA A 123 -16.06 12.52 12.56
C ALA A 123 -17.50 12.47 13.09
N ALA A 124 -18.48 12.09 12.26
CA ALA A 124 -19.87 11.90 12.67
C ALA A 124 -20.05 10.80 13.74
N GLN A 125 -19.19 9.79 13.71
CA GLN A 125 -19.14 8.72 14.73
C GLN A 125 -18.36 9.13 16.00
N GLY A 126 -17.83 10.34 16.09
CA GLY A 126 -16.97 10.78 17.19
C GLY A 126 -15.57 10.13 17.18
N LEU A 127 -15.19 9.51 16.07
CA LEU A 127 -13.87 8.92 15.89
C LEU A 127 -12.88 9.96 15.34
N THR A 128 -11.65 9.92 15.82
CA THR A 128 -10.61 10.83 15.34
C THR A 128 -10.25 10.52 13.89
N THR A 129 -10.42 11.50 13.01
CA THR A 129 -9.86 11.46 11.65
C THR A 129 -8.46 12.06 11.70
N GLN A 130 -7.45 11.23 11.63
CA GLN A 130 -6.06 11.67 11.48
C GLN A 130 -5.61 11.39 10.05
N SER A 131 -5.01 12.39 9.40
CA SER A 131 -4.35 12.20 8.12
C SER A 131 -3.21 11.17 8.23
N TYR A 132 -2.88 10.54 7.11
CA TYR A 132 -1.73 9.63 7.03
C TYR A 132 -0.47 10.25 7.64
N VAL A 133 -0.13 11.46 7.18
CA VAL A 133 1.06 12.20 7.64
C VAL A 133 1.06 12.36 9.16
N LYS A 134 -0.06 12.79 9.74
CA LYS A 134 -0.16 12.97 11.21
C LYS A 134 0.05 11.66 11.95
N ARG A 135 -0.55 10.56 11.50
CA ARG A 135 -0.37 9.23 12.11
C ARG A 135 1.10 8.76 12.07
N MET A 136 1.80 9.03 10.96
CA MET A 136 3.21 8.65 10.82
C MET A 136 4.13 9.53 11.68
N ILE A 137 3.83 10.83 11.82
CA ILE A 137 4.58 11.75 12.68
C ILE A 137 4.41 11.38 14.17
N GLU A 138 3.18 11.09 14.60
CA GLU A 138 2.87 10.84 16.01
C GLU A 138 3.33 9.46 16.51
N SER A 139 3.55 8.48 15.61
CA SER A 139 3.92 7.12 15.98
C SER A 139 5.09 6.58 15.16
N PRO A 140 6.35 6.72 15.64
CA PRO A 140 7.52 6.14 14.98
C PRO A 140 7.42 4.62 14.79
N ASP A 141 6.80 3.90 15.74
CA ASP A 141 6.58 2.45 15.65
C ASP A 141 5.62 2.11 14.50
N ARG A 142 4.50 2.85 14.38
CA ARG A 142 3.57 2.69 13.25
C ARG A 142 4.26 3.01 11.93
N ALA A 143 4.98 4.11 11.85
CA ALA A 143 5.74 4.49 10.66
C ALA A 143 6.73 3.39 10.27
N GLY A 144 7.45 2.82 11.24
CA GLY A 144 8.38 1.72 10.99
C GLY A 144 7.73 0.47 10.40
N ARG A 145 6.63 0.01 11.02
CA ARG A 145 5.90 -1.18 10.54
C ARG A 145 5.22 -0.94 9.20
N PHE A 146 4.58 0.21 9.03
CA PHE A 146 3.93 0.58 7.78
C PHE A 146 4.95 0.66 6.62
N THR A 147 6.08 1.31 6.84
CA THR A 147 7.15 1.41 5.84
C THR A 147 7.74 0.05 5.48
N ARG A 148 7.91 -0.86 6.46
CA ARG A 148 8.37 -2.24 6.21
C ARG A 148 7.33 -3.02 5.40
N MET A 149 6.06 -2.93 5.76
CA MET A 149 4.98 -3.59 5.03
C MET A 149 4.93 -3.10 3.58
N LEU A 150 4.98 -1.77 3.34
CA LEU A 150 5.01 -1.23 1.98
C LEU A 150 6.27 -1.63 1.21
N TYR A 151 7.42 -1.78 1.88
CA TYR A 151 8.63 -2.30 1.26
C TYR A 151 8.41 -3.70 0.67
N GLU A 152 7.77 -4.59 1.41
CA GLU A 152 7.45 -5.95 0.94
C GLU A 152 6.38 -5.93 -0.16
N LEU A 153 5.31 -5.14 0.03
CA LEU A 153 4.17 -5.03 -0.88
C LEU A 153 4.57 -4.51 -2.27
N HIS A 154 5.52 -3.57 -2.33
CA HIS A 154 5.91 -2.91 -3.58
C HIS A 154 7.11 -3.56 -4.30
N GLN A 155 7.63 -4.71 -3.84
CA GLN A 155 8.69 -5.43 -4.56
C GLN A 155 8.32 -5.75 -6.02
N PRO A 156 7.10 -6.26 -6.34
CA PRO A 156 6.71 -6.50 -7.72
C PRO A 156 6.66 -5.23 -8.57
N LEU A 157 6.16 -4.13 -8.01
CA LEU A 157 6.11 -2.83 -8.68
C LEU A 157 7.53 -2.30 -8.96
N ALA A 158 8.43 -2.42 -7.98
CA ALA A 158 9.82 -2.02 -8.15
C ALA A 158 10.52 -2.80 -9.27
N ALA A 159 10.24 -4.10 -9.40
CA ALA A 159 10.74 -4.91 -10.51
C ALA A 159 10.18 -4.43 -11.87
N GLN A 160 8.87 -4.20 -11.97
CA GLN A 160 8.23 -3.70 -13.20
C GLN A 160 8.79 -2.34 -13.64
N LEU A 161 8.98 -1.42 -12.68
CA LEU A 161 9.55 -0.10 -12.99
C LEU A 161 11.02 -0.19 -13.41
N THR A 162 11.78 -1.11 -12.85
CA THR A 162 13.18 -1.34 -13.24
C THR A 162 13.31 -1.84 -14.68
N GLU A 163 12.32 -2.59 -15.17
CA GLU A 163 12.25 -3.06 -16.57
C GLU A 163 11.73 -1.98 -17.53
N LEU A 164 10.79 -1.13 -17.07
CA LEU A 164 10.12 -0.13 -17.90
C LEU A 164 10.97 1.13 -18.10
N LEU A 165 11.64 1.61 -17.04
CA LEU A 165 12.26 2.92 -17.04
C LEU A 165 13.58 2.91 -17.81
N ASP A 166 13.69 3.79 -18.80
CA ASP A 166 14.96 4.08 -19.44
C ASP A 166 15.83 4.94 -18.51
N MET A 167 16.92 4.37 -17.98
CA MET A 167 17.84 5.05 -17.08
C MET A 167 19.06 5.63 -17.78
N THR A 168 19.03 5.75 -19.12
CA THR A 168 20.13 6.34 -19.90
C THR A 168 20.35 7.80 -19.47
N GLY A 169 21.59 8.12 -19.07
CA GLY A 169 21.98 9.46 -18.65
C GLY A 169 21.47 9.87 -17.26
N VAL A 170 20.84 8.96 -16.50
CA VAL A 170 20.37 9.22 -15.13
C VAL A 170 21.46 8.81 -14.12
N HIS A 171 22.01 9.79 -13.41
CA HIS A 171 23.01 9.59 -12.34
C HIS A 171 22.47 9.93 -10.98
N ARG A 172 21.53 10.89 -10.88
CA ARG A 172 20.93 11.34 -9.63
C ARG A 172 19.41 11.24 -9.69
N LEU A 173 18.84 10.39 -8.85
CA LEU A 173 17.41 10.17 -8.71
C LEU A 173 16.90 10.83 -7.43
N MET A 174 15.77 11.55 -7.49
CA MET A 174 14.94 11.86 -6.33
C MET A 174 13.73 10.93 -6.31
N ASP A 175 13.48 10.29 -5.19
CA ASP A 175 12.31 9.43 -4.95
C ASP A 175 11.39 10.16 -3.95
N LEU A 176 10.44 10.94 -4.48
CA LEU A 176 9.56 11.80 -3.71
C LEU A 176 8.42 10.99 -3.10
N GLY A 177 8.27 11.04 -1.76
CA GLY A 177 7.35 10.18 -1.04
C GLY A 177 7.75 8.70 -1.13
N GLY A 178 9.05 8.43 -1.38
CA GLY A 178 9.56 7.09 -1.68
C GLY A 178 9.56 6.11 -0.50
N GLY A 179 9.18 6.55 0.69
CA GLY A 179 8.97 5.68 1.85
C GLY A 179 10.20 4.86 2.22
N SER A 180 10.12 3.57 1.97
CA SER A 180 11.23 2.63 2.18
C SER A 180 12.38 2.79 1.17
N GLY A 181 12.13 3.47 0.04
CA GLY A 181 13.05 3.52 -1.10
C GLY A 181 13.09 2.23 -1.91
N VAL A 182 12.04 1.40 -1.88
CA VAL A 182 12.02 0.08 -2.54
C VAL A 182 12.31 0.17 -4.03
N VAL A 183 11.73 1.14 -4.74
CA VAL A 183 11.98 1.36 -6.18
C VAL A 183 13.41 1.87 -6.37
N SER A 184 13.84 2.83 -5.58
CA SER A 184 15.22 3.32 -5.59
C SER A 184 16.24 2.20 -5.38
N LEU A 185 16.03 1.33 -4.40
CA LEU A 185 16.90 0.18 -4.11
C LEU A 185 16.96 -0.81 -5.27
N ALA A 186 15.85 -1.07 -5.94
CA ALA A 186 15.80 -1.92 -7.13
C ALA A 186 16.60 -1.32 -8.30
N LEU A 187 16.41 -0.03 -8.59
CA LEU A 187 17.17 0.69 -9.61
C LEU A 187 18.67 0.76 -9.28
N LEU A 188 19.02 1.06 -8.04
CA LEU A 188 20.43 1.11 -7.58
C LEU A 188 21.15 -0.24 -7.71
N ARG A 189 20.41 -1.34 -7.55
CA ARG A 189 20.99 -2.70 -7.75
C ARG A 189 21.34 -2.95 -9.21
N GLN A 190 20.51 -2.47 -10.15
CA GLN A 190 20.71 -2.65 -11.58
C GLN A 190 21.71 -1.64 -12.17
N TYR A 191 21.74 -0.40 -11.66
CA TYR A 191 22.54 0.71 -12.18
C TYR A 191 23.61 1.15 -11.17
N PRO A 192 24.87 0.63 -11.27
CA PRO A 192 25.91 0.88 -10.27
C PRO A 192 26.37 2.35 -10.15
N HIS A 193 26.17 3.14 -11.20
CA HIS A 193 26.54 4.57 -11.25
C HIS A 193 25.45 5.49 -10.64
N LEU A 194 24.25 4.95 -10.41
CA LEU A 194 23.12 5.72 -9.89
C LEU A 194 23.29 6.01 -8.39
N THR A 195 22.88 7.20 -7.99
CA THR A 195 22.64 7.59 -6.59
C THR A 195 21.19 8.03 -6.42
N SER A 196 20.60 7.82 -5.25
CA SER A 196 19.22 8.19 -4.98
C SER A 196 19.08 8.94 -3.66
N VAL A 197 18.16 9.90 -3.65
CA VAL A 197 17.68 10.60 -2.45
C VAL A 197 16.19 10.35 -2.32
N VAL A 198 15.80 9.64 -1.27
CA VAL A 198 14.39 9.49 -0.89
C VAL A 198 13.99 10.72 -0.07
N VAL A 199 12.91 11.37 -0.46
CA VAL A 199 12.35 12.52 0.27
C VAL A 199 11.02 12.11 0.89
N ASP A 200 10.93 12.13 2.22
CA ASP A 200 9.73 11.74 2.96
C ASP A 200 9.73 12.38 4.36
N ILE A 201 8.70 12.18 5.17
CA ILE A 201 8.65 12.64 6.56
C ILE A 201 9.67 11.87 7.44
N GLU A 202 10.14 12.51 8.52
CA GLU A 202 11.28 12.02 9.31
C GLU A 202 11.15 10.55 9.79
N ASN A 203 10.01 10.17 10.39
CA ASN A 203 9.85 8.82 10.91
C ASN A 203 9.84 7.75 9.79
N VAL A 204 9.37 8.09 8.61
CA VAL A 204 9.40 7.24 7.42
C VAL A 204 10.84 7.16 6.88
N CYS A 205 11.54 8.29 6.82
CA CYS A 205 12.97 8.31 6.48
C CYS A 205 13.82 7.46 7.43
N MET A 206 13.56 7.50 8.75
CA MET A 206 14.24 6.65 9.72
C MET A 206 14.01 5.17 9.45
N ALA A 207 12.77 4.78 9.17
CA ALA A 207 12.43 3.41 8.81
C ALA A 207 13.09 2.98 7.49
N GLY A 208 13.05 3.84 6.48
CA GLY A 208 13.69 3.61 5.19
C GLY A 208 15.20 3.41 5.31
N ARG A 209 15.91 4.25 6.08
CA ARG A 209 17.36 4.08 6.37
C ARG A 209 17.65 2.71 6.98
N LYS A 210 16.81 2.26 7.93
CA LYS A 210 16.98 0.93 8.55
C LYS A 210 16.82 -0.18 7.50
N ILE A 211 15.81 -0.10 6.63
CA ILE A 211 15.61 -1.07 5.55
C ILE A 211 16.77 -1.03 4.57
N ALA A 212 17.19 0.16 4.12
CA ALA A 212 18.27 0.32 3.17
C ALA A 212 19.60 -0.24 3.70
N SER A 213 19.86 -0.18 5.02
CA SER A 213 21.08 -0.74 5.63
C SER A 213 21.21 -2.26 5.47
N GLU A 214 20.14 -2.95 5.14
CA GLU A 214 20.12 -4.39 4.86
C GLU A 214 20.57 -4.71 3.41
N HIS A 215 20.81 -3.67 2.58
CA HIS A 215 21.13 -3.81 1.15
C HIS A 215 22.55 -3.39 0.78
N ALA A 216 23.13 -4.06 -0.19
CA ALA A 216 24.46 -3.72 -0.73
C ALA A 216 24.51 -2.31 -1.35
N ALA A 217 23.38 -1.75 -1.75
CA ALA A 217 23.27 -0.41 -2.33
C ALA A 217 23.17 0.71 -1.26
N ALA A 218 23.22 0.40 0.03
CA ALA A 218 23.03 1.35 1.14
C ALA A 218 23.88 2.62 1.04
N ALA A 219 25.11 2.49 0.56
CA ALA A 219 26.02 3.65 0.41
C ALA A 219 25.62 4.64 -0.70
N ARG A 220 24.67 4.27 -1.57
CA ARG A 220 24.23 5.07 -2.73
C ARG A 220 22.82 5.60 -2.60
N ILE A 221 22.14 5.33 -1.48
CA ILE A 221 20.83 5.87 -1.15
C ILE A 221 20.93 6.73 0.11
N THR A 222 20.32 7.90 0.07
CA THR A 222 20.20 8.79 1.23
C THR A 222 18.73 9.15 1.45
N TYR A 223 18.41 9.61 2.65
CA TYR A 223 17.04 9.96 3.03
C TYR A 223 17.04 11.40 3.53
N HIS A 224 16.26 12.24 2.90
CA HIS A 224 16.06 13.64 3.22
C HIS A 224 14.67 13.83 3.83
N ALA A 225 14.62 14.16 5.11
CA ALA A 225 13.38 14.44 5.80
C ALA A 225 12.87 15.82 5.42
N ALA A 226 11.68 15.90 4.81
CA ALA A 226 11.05 17.16 4.44
C ALA A 226 9.54 17.00 4.29
N ASP A 227 8.80 18.04 4.68
CA ASP A 227 7.44 18.26 4.22
C ASP A 227 7.49 18.93 2.84
N PHE A 228 7.44 18.12 1.78
CA PHE A 228 7.59 18.61 0.41
C PHE A 228 6.45 19.55 -0.05
N PHE A 229 5.37 19.70 0.74
CA PHE A 229 4.37 20.73 0.48
C PHE A 229 4.84 22.11 0.91
N HIS A 230 5.51 22.20 2.05
CA HIS A 230 5.83 23.47 2.71
C HIS A 230 7.32 23.81 2.62
N GLU A 231 8.19 22.82 2.46
CA GLU A 231 9.63 23.00 2.42
C GLU A 231 10.19 23.01 0.98
N GLU A 232 11.37 23.59 0.82
CA GLU A 232 12.09 23.55 -0.45
C GLU A 232 12.68 22.15 -0.68
N LEU A 233 12.70 21.73 -1.94
CA LEU A 233 13.29 20.44 -2.33
C LEU A 233 14.75 20.64 -2.76
N PRO A 234 15.65 19.68 -2.46
CA PRO A 234 16.99 19.70 -3.00
C PRO A 234 16.95 19.59 -4.54
N GLY A 235 17.91 20.19 -5.21
CA GLY A 235 17.96 20.28 -6.66
C GLY A 235 18.98 19.38 -7.33
N GLU A 236 19.14 19.56 -8.66
CA GLU A 236 20.12 18.92 -9.54
C GLU A 236 19.89 17.42 -9.72
N TYR A 237 18.64 17.02 -10.00
CA TYR A 237 18.29 15.63 -10.31
C TYR A 237 18.08 15.42 -11.82
N ASP A 238 18.51 14.27 -12.30
CA ASP A 238 18.26 13.85 -13.70
C ASP A 238 16.90 13.20 -13.83
N MET A 239 16.38 12.63 -12.72
CA MET A 239 15.05 12.05 -12.65
C MET A 239 14.44 12.28 -11.28
N VAL A 240 13.14 12.59 -11.28
CA VAL A 240 12.28 12.53 -10.09
C VAL A 240 11.25 11.43 -10.29
N LEU A 241 11.12 10.55 -9.31
CA LEU A 241 10.08 9.53 -9.22
C LEU A 241 9.08 9.94 -8.16
N GLN A 242 7.79 9.83 -8.47
CA GLN A 242 6.66 10.00 -7.55
C GLN A 242 5.75 8.78 -7.72
N CYS A 243 5.82 7.84 -6.77
CA CYS A 243 5.19 6.53 -6.87
C CYS A 243 4.22 6.29 -5.72
N ASP A 244 2.91 6.08 -6.03
CA ASP A 244 1.82 5.87 -5.08
C ASP A 244 1.76 6.95 -3.95
N VAL A 245 2.06 8.20 -4.31
CA VAL A 245 2.05 9.33 -3.35
C VAL A 245 0.63 9.89 -3.15
N GLY A 246 -0.21 9.78 -4.17
CA GLY A 246 -1.62 10.18 -4.10
C GLY A 246 -1.88 11.69 -4.01
N VAL A 247 -0.83 12.52 -4.14
CA VAL A 247 -0.95 13.97 -3.99
C VAL A 247 -0.35 14.68 -5.18
N TYR A 248 -1.16 15.53 -5.81
CA TYR A 248 -0.82 16.20 -7.06
C TYR A 248 -1.33 17.64 -7.02
N SER A 249 -0.46 18.58 -7.39
CA SER A 249 -0.83 19.97 -7.58
C SER A 249 0.14 20.67 -8.52
N GLU A 250 -0.31 21.70 -9.20
CA GLU A 250 0.54 22.54 -10.04
C GLU A 250 1.72 23.14 -9.24
N ALA A 251 1.47 23.53 -7.98
CA ALA A 251 2.52 24.07 -7.10
C ALA A 251 3.62 23.02 -6.82
N LEU A 252 3.23 21.77 -6.53
CA LEU A 252 4.19 20.67 -6.35
C LEU A 252 4.95 20.42 -7.65
N PHE A 253 4.28 20.35 -8.79
CA PHE A 253 4.95 20.12 -10.07
C PHE A 253 5.93 21.23 -10.43
N ARG A 254 5.67 22.49 -10.08
CA ARG A 254 6.64 23.58 -10.23
C ARG A 254 7.87 23.40 -9.33
N LYS A 255 7.73 22.91 -8.11
CA LYS A 255 8.87 22.56 -7.24
C LYS A 255 9.69 21.44 -7.86
N LEU A 256 9.04 20.38 -8.38
CA LEU A 256 9.71 19.26 -9.06
C LEU A 256 10.42 19.71 -10.34
N TRP A 257 9.78 20.60 -11.09
CA TRP A 257 10.41 21.21 -12.27
C TRP A 257 11.68 21.98 -11.90
N ALA A 258 11.66 22.75 -10.81
CA ALA A 258 12.84 23.47 -10.32
C ALA A 258 13.94 22.52 -9.86
N ALA A 259 13.61 21.41 -9.20
CA ALA A 259 14.55 20.42 -8.68
C ALA A 259 15.26 19.62 -9.80
N LEU A 260 14.66 19.51 -10.98
CA LEU A 260 15.22 18.78 -12.12
C LEU A 260 16.27 19.60 -12.88
N ASN A 261 17.31 18.92 -13.36
CA ASN A 261 18.25 19.42 -14.37
C ASN A 261 17.51 19.70 -15.69
N GLN A 262 18.11 20.52 -16.57
CA GLN A 262 17.60 20.73 -17.92
C GLN A 262 17.59 19.39 -18.68
N GLY A 263 16.44 19.03 -19.25
CA GLY A 263 16.22 17.74 -19.89
C GLY A 263 15.95 16.58 -18.94
N GLY A 264 15.93 16.84 -17.63
CA GLY A 264 15.56 15.86 -16.60
C GLY A 264 14.11 15.40 -16.71
N ARG A 265 13.79 14.26 -16.12
CA ARG A 265 12.50 13.59 -16.26
C ARG A 265 11.76 13.47 -14.92
N LEU A 266 10.45 13.69 -14.98
CA LEU A 266 9.51 13.35 -13.91
C LEU A 266 8.75 12.09 -14.33
N VAL A 267 8.70 11.12 -13.44
CA VAL A 267 7.96 9.87 -13.59
C VAL A 267 6.93 9.79 -12.47
N ILE A 268 5.65 9.74 -12.81
CA ILE A 268 4.54 9.59 -11.88
C ILE A 268 3.94 8.21 -12.08
N VAL A 269 3.79 7.46 -11.00
CA VAL A 269 3.24 6.10 -11.00
C VAL A 269 2.13 6.04 -9.97
N ASP A 270 0.88 5.86 -10.41
CA ASP A 270 -0.25 5.76 -9.48
C ASP A 270 -1.47 5.13 -10.13
N HIS A 271 -2.50 4.91 -9.32
CA HIS A 271 -3.84 4.58 -9.74
C HIS A 271 -4.67 5.86 -9.90
N PHE A 272 -4.90 6.28 -11.13
CA PHE A 272 -5.78 7.43 -11.40
C PHE A 272 -7.24 7.03 -11.53
N ALA A 273 -8.14 7.98 -11.31
CA ALA A 273 -9.55 7.79 -11.58
C ALA A 273 -9.75 7.49 -13.08
N PRO A 274 -10.58 6.50 -13.45
CA PRO A 274 -10.85 6.22 -14.86
C PRO A 274 -11.60 7.40 -15.48
N ALA A 275 -11.29 7.70 -16.74
CA ALA A 275 -11.96 8.76 -17.51
C ALA A 275 -13.46 8.47 -17.73
N GLU A 276 -13.83 7.21 -17.79
CA GLU A 276 -15.21 6.73 -17.86
C GLU A 276 -15.39 5.74 -16.72
N ASN A 277 -16.42 5.86 -15.93
CA ASN A 277 -16.81 5.10 -14.71
C ASN A 277 -16.63 3.56 -14.74
N VAL A 278 -15.56 3.04 -15.32
CA VAL A 278 -15.23 1.61 -15.46
C VAL A 278 -14.09 1.24 -14.51
N ALA A 279 -14.31 1.41 -13.20
CA ALA A 279 -13.36 0.92 -12.22
C ALA A 279 -13.49 -0.61 -12.04
N SER A 280 -12.34 -1.29 -11.82
CA SER A 280 -12.38 -2.68 -11.38
C SER A 280 -13.11 -2.80 -10.02
N PRO A 281 -13.74 -3.95 -9.70
CA PRO A 281 -14.41 -4.11 -8.40
C PRO A 281 -13.51 -3.78 -7.21
N ALA A 282 -12.24 -4.18 -7.24
CA ALA A 282 -11.28 -3.86 -6.18
C ALA A 282 -11.08 -2.34 -6.02
N ARG A 283 -10.98 -1.61 -7.14
CA ARG A 283 -10.85 -0.15 -7.10
C ARG A 283 -12.10 0.53 -6.54
N LEU A 284 -13.30 0.01 -6.85
CA LEU A 284 -14.56 0.55 -6.31
C LEU A 284 -14.63 0.47 -4.79
N TYR A 285 -14.10 -0.59 -4.17
CA TYR A 285 -14.04 -0.67 -2.70
C TYR A 285 -13.21 0.46 -2.11
N TRP A 286 -12.00 0.67 -2.61
CA TRP A 286 -11.13 1.75 -2.14
C TRP A 286 -11.73 3.13 -2.39
N THR A 287 -12.24 3.38 -3.60
CA THR A 287 -12.90 4.64 -3.93
C THR A 287 -14.07 4.94 -3.01
N PHE A 288 -14.86 3.91 -2.66
CA PHE A 288 -15.96 4.08 -1.72
C PHE A 288 -15.46 4.41 -0.31
N LEU A 289 -14.45 3.69 0.21
CA LEU A 289 -13.86 3.98 1.52
C LEU A 289 -13.26 5.39 1.57
N ASP A 290 -12.53 5.80 0.53
CA ASP A 290 -11.96 7.14 0.43
C ASP A 290 -13.05 8.22 0.48
N SER A 291 -14.19 8.01 -0.21
CA SER A 291 -15.33 8.94 -0.18
C SER A 291 -16.01 9.05 1.20
N LEU A 292 -15.85 8.06 2.07
CA LEU A 292 -16.35 8.11 3.45
C LEU A 292 -15.42 8.92 4.38
N VAL A 293 -14.15 9.03 4.01
CA VAL A 293 -13.12 9.79 4.75
C VAL A 293 -13.06 11.23 4.28
N ASP A 294 -13.14 11.44 2.97
CA ASP A 294 -13.10 12.75 2.33
C ASP A 294 -14.36 12.94 1.47
N PRO A 295 -15.34 13.77 1.90
CA PRO A 295 -16.58 13.98 1.15
C PRO A 295 -16.36 14.67 -0.20
N ASP A 296 -15.23 15.36 -0.38
CA ASP A 296 -14.84 16.01 -1.63
C ASP A 296 -13.98 15.08 -2.51
N PHE A 297 -13.80 13.81 -2.10
CA PHE A 297 -13.03 12.83 -2.84
C PHE A 297 -13.62 12.63 -4.24
N GLY A 298 -12.94 13.15 -5.24
CA GLY A 298 -13.34 13.03 -6.67
C GLY A 298 -12.43 12.12 -7.49
N GLY A 299 -11.31 11.73 -6.91
CA GLY A 299 -10.23 11.06 -7.64
C GLY A 299 -9.65 11.96 -8.74
N ILE A 300 -8.35 11.97 -8.91
CA ILE A 300 -7.70 12.71 -9.99
C ILE A 300 -7.55 11.78 -11.21
N THR A 301 -7.87 12.28 -12.40
CA THR A 301 -7.69 11.55 -13.66
C THR A 301 -6.29 11.77 -14.25
N ALA A 302 -5.81 10.83 -15.05
CA ALA A 302 -4.55 11.00 -15.79
C ALA A 302 -4.55 12.29 -16.64
N ALA A 303 -5.67 12.62 -17.29
CA ALA A 303 -5.80 13.83 -18.08
C ALA A 303 -5.62 15.12 -17.25
N GLN A 304 -6.13 15.15 -16.01
CA GLN A 304 -5.92 16.28 -15.10
C GLN A 304 -4.45 16.40 -14.70
N ILE A 305 -3.76 15.28 -14.40
CA ILE A 305 -2.33 15.26 -14.12
C ILE A 305 -1.54 15.81 -15.32
N GLN A 306 -1.80 15.33 -16.53
CA GLN A 306 -1.13 15.77 -17.74
C GLN A 306 -1.33 17.27 -18.00
N SER A 307 -2.55 17.77 -17.74
CA SER A 307 -2.85 19.21 -17.84
C SER A 307 -2.03 20.03 -16.84
N GLN A 308 -1.98 19.60 -15.56
CA GLN A 308 -1.21 20.29 -14.53
C GLN A 308 0.30 20.24 -14.80
N LEU A 309 0.83 19.11 -15.31
CA LEU A 309 2.22 18.99 -15.75
C LEU A 309 2.56 19.99 -16.83
N THR A 310 1.70 20.10 -17.86
CA THR A 310 1.88 21.05 -18.96
C THR A 310 1.86 22.50 -18.45
N GLN A 311 0.95 22.83 -17.53
CA GLN A 311 0.89 24.16 -16.90
C GLN A 311 2.13 24.48 -16.05
N ALA A 312 2.74 23.46 -15.45
CA ALA A 312 3.99 23.59 -14.71
C ALA A 312 5.25 23.65 -15.61
N GLY A 313 5.10 23.53 -16.92
CA GLY A 313 6.18 23.65 -17.92
C GLY A 313 6.76 22.33 -18.43
N PHE A 314 6.21 21.18 -18.00
CA PHE A 314 6.66 19.88 -18.48
C PHE A 314 6.15 19.53 -19.88
N HIS A 315 6.97 18.80 -20.62
CA HIS A 315 6.60 18.17 -21.89
C HIS A 315 6.32 16.68 -21.67
N LEU A 316 5.10 16.23 -21.99
CA LEU A 316 4.71 14.83 -21.86
C LEU A 316 5.51 13.95 -22.83
N LEU A 317 6.00 12.81 -22.37
CA LEU A 317 6.76 11.84 -23.15
C LEU A 317 5.97 10.58 -23.45
N SER A 318 5.42 9.93 -22.41
CA SER A 318 4.65 8.69 -22.55
C SER A 318 3.63 8.54 -21.42
N GLU A 319 2.65 7.67 -21.68
CA GLU A 319 1.76 7.08 -20.71
C GLU A 319 1.74 5.57 -20.94
N ASP A 320 2.10 4.81 -19.91
CA ASP A 320 2.16 3.36 -19.95
C ASP A 320 1.27 2.79 -18.85
N THR A 321 0.73 1.57 -19.05
CA THR A 321 -0.08 0.88 -18.04
C THR A 321 0.66 -0.36 -17.55
N LEU A 322 0.89 -0.44 -16.24
CA LEU A 322 1.47 -1.62 -15.60
C LEU A 322 0.42 -2.70 -15.33
N PRO A 323 0.85 -3.97 -15.18
CA PRO A 323 0.00 -5.01 -14.64
C PRO A 323 -0.60 -4.57 -13.29
N GLY A 324 -1.92 -4.76 -13.13
CA GLY A 324 -2.63 -4.24 -11.94
C GLY A 324 -3.26 -2.87 -12.11
N GLY A 325 -3.06 -2.20 -13.27
CA GLY A 325 -3.80 -0.99 -13.67
C GLY A 325 -3.20 0.32 -13.17
N ARG A 326 -1.98 0.33 -12.62
CA ARG A 326 -1.23 1.57 -12.39
C ARG A 326 -0.82 2.19 -13.71
N LEU A 327 -0.97 3.49 -13.82
CA LEU A 327 -0.43 4.25 -14.95
C LEU A 327 0.95 4.82 -14.61
N VAL A 328 1.81 4.87 -15.61
CA VAL A 328 3.14 5.51 -15.55
C VAL A 328 3.12 6.68 -16.51
N ILE A 329 3.10 7.89 -15.99
CA ILE A 329 3.16 9.13 -16.78
C ILE A 329 4.60 9.63 -16.73
N GLN A 330 5.23 9.79 -17.88
CA GLN A 330 6.57 10.35 -18.00
C GLN A 330 6.52 11.73 -18.65
N ALA A 331 7.23 12.69 -18.07
CA ALA A 331 7.33 14.04 -18.59
C ALA A 331 8.76 14.57 -18.46
N ARG A 332 9.15 15.53 -19.29
CA ARG A 332 10.49 16.12 -19.34
C ARG A 332 10.44 17.62 -19.06
N LYS A 333 11.46 18.11 -18.34
CA LYS A 333 11.76 19.53 -18.18
C LYS A 333 12.33 20.14 -19.43
#